data_a461a942b2857083948aaa67030bc9db
#
_entry.id   a461a942b2857083948aaa67030bc9db
#
_cell.length_a   1.000
_cell.length_b   1.000
_cell.length_c   1.000
_cell.angle_alpha   90.00
_cell.angle_beta   90.00
_cell.angle_gamma   90.00
#
_symmetry.space_group_name_H-M   'P 1'
#
loop_
_entity.id
_entity.type
_entity.pdbx_description
1 polymer ?
#
loop_
_entity_poly.entity_id
_entity_poly.type
_entity_poly.pdbx_seq_one_letter_code
_entity_poly.pdbx_strand_id
1 'polypeptide(L)' 'MIPRLLSKPDLERCYDDIAEAIDAAGDKRELFLAKLAFVLADLVGDAEKVATAIAAARRDL' A
#
# COMPACT_ATOMS: atom_id res chain seq x y z
N MET A 1 13.88 4.04 7.33
CA MET A 1 13.00 2.92 7.68
C MET A 1 11.67 3.42 8.20
N ILE A 2 10.59 2.84 7.71
CA ILE A 2 9.25 3.24 8.13
C ILE A 2 8.87 2.43 9.38
N PRO A 3 8.44 3.09 10.47
CA PRO A 3 7.95 2.36 11.63
C PRO A 3 6.66 1.61 11.28
N ARG A 4 6.56 0.37 11.71
CA ARG A 4 5.37 -0.45 11.46
C ARG A 4 4.35 -0.23 12.57
N LEU A 5 3.17 0.20 12.18
CA LEU A 5 2.06 0.41 13.09
C LEU A 5 1.12 -0.80 13.14
N LEU A 6 1.18 -1.66 12.12
CA LEU A 6 0.35 -2.86 12.08
C LEU A 6 0.99 -3.99 12.89
N SER A 7 0.16 -4.71 13.65
CA SER A 7 0.58 -5.96 14.25
C SER A 7 0.86 -6.99 13.16
N LYS A 8 1.59 -8.06 13.49
CA LYS A 8 1.88 -9.09 12.51
C LYS A 8 0.62 -9.73 11.92
N PRO A 9 -0.39 -10.12 12.72
CA PRO A 9 -1.63 -10.66 12.16
C PRO A 9 -2.35 -9.67 11.25
N ASP A 10 -2.39 -8.39 11.62
CA ASP A 10 -3.04 -7.37 10.80
C ASP A 10 -2.29 -7.14 9.49
N LEU A 11 -0.96 -7.17 9.54
CA LEU A 11 -0.14 -7.03 8.34
C LEU A 11 -0.42 -8.18 7.37
N GLU A 12 -0.50 -9.40 7.86
CA GLU A 12 -0.82 -10.57 7.03
C GLU A 12 -2.20 -10.46 6.42
N ARG A 13 -3.18 -10.00 7.19
CA ARG A 13 -4.52 -9.77 6.69
C ARG A 13 -4.54 -8.73 5.57
N CYS A 14 -3.80 -7.64 5.73
CA CYS A 14 -3.71 -6.62 4.70
C CYS A 14 -3.08 -7.17 3.41
N TYR A 15 -2.04 -7.99 3.53
CA TYR A 15 -1.44 -8.64 2.37
C TYR A 15 -2.44 -9.51 1.63
N ASP A 16 -3.20 -10.32 2.35
CA ASP A 16 -4.20 -11.19 1.75
C ASP A 16 -5.30 -10.39 1.07
N ASP A 17 -5.80 -9.35 1.74
CA ASP A 17 -6.86 -8.50 1.19
C ASP A 17 -6.40 -7.80 -0.09
N ILE A 18 -5.18 -7.27 -0.10
CA ILE A 18 -4.62 -6.59 -1.27
C ILE A 18 -4.39 -7.60 -2.40
N ALA A 19 -3.85 -8.77 -2.09
CA ALA A 19 -3.59 -9.79 -3.11
C ALA A 19 -4.90 -10.24 -3.77
N GLU A 20 -5.95 -10.46 -3.00
CA GLU A 20 -7.27 -10.82 -3.53
C GLU A 20 -7.83 -9.73 -4.43
N ALA A 21 -7.67 -8.47 -4.02
CA ALA A 21 -8.15 -7.33 -4.80
C ALA A 21 -7.38 -7.18 -6.12
N ILE A 22 -6.06 -7.43 -6.11
CA ILE A 22 -5.24 -7.41 -7.32
C ILE A 22 -5.73 -8.49 -8.29
N ASP A 23 -5.98 -9.69 -7.80
CA ASP A 23 -6.51 -10.78 -8.64
C ASP A 23 -7.87 -10.41 -9.22
N ALA A 24 -8.75 -9.83 -8.43
CA ALA A 24 -10.07 -9.41 -8.89
C ALA A 24 -9.99 -8.29 -9.93
N ALA A 25 -8.99 -7.41 -9.86
CA ALA A 25 -8.80 -6.33 -10.81
C ALA A 25 -8.36 -6.80 -12.20
N GLY A 26 -7.74 -7.99 -12.27
CA GLY A 26 -7.33 -8.59 -13.54
C GLY A 26 -6.34 -7.71 -14.31
N ASP A 27 -6.68 -7.35 -15.54
CA ASP A 27 -5.83 -6.52 -16.40
C ASP A 27 -5.82 -5.04 -15.99
N LYS A 28 -6.66 -4.63 -15.03
CA LYS A 28 -6.71 -3.27 -14.49
C LYS A 28 -5.96 -3.14 -13.16
N ARG A 29 -5.05 -4.05 -12.88
CA ARG A 29 -4.34 -4.06 -11.60
C ARG A 29 -3.49 -2.82 -11.36
N GLU A 30 -2.87 -2.25 -12.39
CA GLU A 30 -2.12 -1.00 -12.24
C GLU A 30 -3.03 0.15 -11.84
N LEU A 31 -4.19 0.26 -12.48
CA LEU A 31 -5.17 1.30 -12.12
C LEU A 31 -5.66 1.11 -10.69
N PHE A 32 -5.96 -0.13 -10.30
CA PHE A 32 -6.37 -0.44 -8.94
C PHE A 32 -5.30 -0.02 -7.93
N LEU A 33 -4.04 -0.38 -8.18
CA LEU A 33 -2.94 -0.05 -7.26
C LEU A 33 -2.72 1.45 -7.16
N ALA A 34 -2.84 2.17 -8.29
CA ALA A 34 -2.74 3.63 -8.26
C ALA A 34 -3.85 4.25 -7.41
N LYS A 35 -5.09 3.79 -7.59
CA LYS A 35 -6.21 4.26 -6.78
C LYS A 35 -6.01 3.95 -5.30
N LEU A 36 -5.58 2.74 -5.00
CA LEU A 36 -5.31 2.33 -3.63
C LEU A 36 -4.25 3.21 -2.99
N ALA A 37 -3.17 3.52 -3.74
CA ALA A 37 -2.10 4.37 -3.23
C ALA A 37 -2.63 5.76 -2.86
N PHE A 38 -3.47 6.36 -3.69
CA PHE A 38 -4.04 7.69 -3.39
C PHE A 38 -5.01 7.65 -2.20
N VAL A 39 -5.83 6.61 -2.10
CA VAL A 39 -6.73 6.45 -0.96
C VAL A 39 -5.92 6.30 0.34
N LEU A 40 -4.88 5.47 0.31
CA LEU A 40 -4.02 5.29 1.48
C LEU A 40 -3.28 6.57 1.85
N ALA A 41 -2.84 7.35 0.83
CA ALA A 41 -2.20 8.63 1.07
C ALA A 41 -3.14 9.59 1.81
N ASP A 42 -4.42 9.63 1.42
CA ASP A 42 -5.42 10.42 2.12
C ASP A 42 -5.62 9.97 3.56
N LEU A 43 -5.66 8.65 3.78
CA LEU A 43 -5.79 8.10 5.13
C LEU A 43 -4.58 8.41 6.00
N VAL A 44 -3.38 8.44 5.43
CA VAL A 44 -2.16 8.84 6.16
C VAL A 44 -2.23 10.32 6.53
N GLY A 45 -2.67 11.17 5.60
CA GLY A 45 -2.89 12.58 5.87
C GLY A 45 -1.65 13.42 6.11
N ASP A 46 -0.47 12.93 5.69
CA ASP A 46 0.82 13.60 5.93
C ASP A 46 1.73 13.37 4.74
N ALA A 47 1.98 14.44 3.99
CA ALA A 47 2.75 14.34 2.74
C ALA A 47 4.19 13.84 2.97
N GLU A 48 4.80 14.21 4.09
CA GLU A 48 6.16 13.73 4.41
C GLU A 48 6.20 12.24 4.65
N LYS A 49 5.19 11.72 5.35
CA LYS A 49 5.09 10.27 5.58
C LYS A 49 4.84 9.53 4.28
N VAL A 50 4.02 10.08 3.40
CA VAL A 50 3.77 9.50 2.08
C VAL A 50 5.06 9.47 1.27
N ALA A 51 5.84 10.56 1.27
CA ALA A 51 7.13 10.62 0.57
C ALA A 51 8.09 9.54 1.09
N THR A 52 8.13 9.33 2.40
CA THR A 52 8.94 8.27 3.02
C THR A 52 8.48 6.89 2.56
N ALA A 53 7.17 6.67 2.48
CA ALA A 53 6.61 5.41 2.02
C ALA A 53 6.97 5.14 0.55
N ILE A 54 6.90 6.17 -0.30
CA ILE A 54 7.28 6.07 -1.71
C ILE A 54 8.74 5.65 -1.84
N ALA A 55 9.63 6.30 -1.09
CA ALA A 55 11.06 5.98 -1.11
C ALA A 55 11.29 4.53 -0.67
N ALA A 56 10.60 4.08 0.37
CA ALA A 56 10.72 2.72 0.86
C ALA A 56 10.23 1.69 -0.17
N ALA A 57 9.11 1.99 -0.85
CA ALA A 57 8.54 1.09 -1.85
C ALA A 57 9.43 0.96 -3.08
N ARG A 58 10.23 1.98 -3.39
CA ARG A 58 11.11 1.98 -4.57
C ARG A 58 12.43 1.24 -4.35
N ARG A 59 12.77 0.93 -3.11
CA ARG A 59 14.11 0.46 -2.77
C ARG A 59 14.56 -0.80 -3.47
N ASP A 60 13.68 -1.76 -3.64
CA ASP A 60 14.02 -3.09 -4.13
C ASP A 60 13.33 -3.43 -5.44
N LEU A 61 13.08 -2.44 -6.25
CA LEU A 61 12.51 -2.66 -7.58
C LEU A 61 13.58 -3.09 -8.59
#